data_5e3032cbf030972792aa17f5252506cc
#
_entry.id   5e3032cbf030972792aa17f5252506cc
#
_cell.length_a   1.000
_cell.length_b   1.000
_cell.length_c   1.000
_cell.angle_alpha   90.00
_cell.angle_beta   90.00
_cell.angle_gamma   90.00
#
_symmetry.space_group_name_H-M   'P 1'
#
loop_
_entity.id
_entity.type
_entity.pdbx_description
1 polymer ?
#
loop_
_entity_poly.entity_id
_entity_poly.type
_entity_poly.pdbx_seq_one_letter_code
_entity_poly.pdbx_strand_id
1 'polypeptide(L)'
;VICTDKTGTLTRNEMTVQRVVTSHYQLEVSGVGYQPQGGFSHNNQEFLLDFRLDAHRELYDLIRTGLLCNDSQLRQLGDDCFVEGDPTEGALITLALKASLKPALEHESLPRIDTIPFESQHRFMATLHQMHTGTCIALIKGAPEKILSMCSREGDWYNHRPLIAHHWQQTIQELAMSGQRVLAIAVKKTNAQQTT
;
A
#
# COMPACT_ATOMS: atom_id res chain seq x y z
N VAL A 1 -37.25 -14.87 13.36
CA VAL A 1 -36.13 -14.71 12.40
C VAL A 1 -35.41 -13.44 12.81
N ILE A 2 -34.10 -13.55 13.12
CA ILE A 2 -33.26 -12.40 13.39
C ILE A 2 -32.45 -12.20 12.11
N CYS A 3 -32.68 -11.07 11.42
CA CYS A 3 -31.86 -10.62 10.30
C CYS A 3 -30.98 -9.48 10.80
N THR A 4 -29.67 -9.66 10.74
CA THR A 4 -28.71 -8.62 11.09
C THR A 4 -27.75 -8.40 9.92
N ASP A 5 -27.38 -7.15 9.67
CA ASP A 5 -26.30 -6.85 8.74
C ASP A 5 -24.99 -7.35 9.35
N LYS A 6 -24.14 -7.97 8.53
CA LYS A 6 -22.84 -8.47 8.95
C LYS A 6 -21.85 -7.32 9.16
N THR A 7 -21.83 -6.37 8.23
CA THR A 7 -20.84 -5.30 8.18
C THR A 7 -21.18 -4.19 9.16
N GLY A 8 -20.28 -3.88 10.09
CA GLY A 8 -20.51 -2.86 11.13
C GLY A 8 -21.35 -3.31 12.33
N THR A 9 -21.96 -4.50 12.28
CA THR A 9 -22.72 -5.07 13.40
C THR A 9 -21.99 -6.27 14.01
N LEU A 10 -21.60 -7.24 13.19
CA LEU A 10 -20.81 -8.41 13.61
C LEU A 10 -19.31 -8.22 13.41
N THR A 11 -18.91 -7.21 12.62
CA THR A 11 -17.53 -6.82 12.39
C THR A 11 -17.37 -5.33 12.66
N ARG A 12 -16.17 -4.89 13.04
CA ARG A 12 -15.86 -3.47 13.25
C ARG A 12 -15.74 -2.67 11.96
N ASN A 13 -15.87 -3.31 10.79
CA ASN A 13 -15.62 -2.72 9.47
C ASN A 13 -14.22 -2.09 9.37
N GLU A 14 -13.26 -2.62 10.10
CA GLU A 14 -11.87 -2.18 10.12
C GLU A 14 -11.01 -3.14 9.32
N MET A 15 -10.11 -2.59 8.53
CA MET A 15 -9.09 -3.34 7.81
C MET A 15 -7.73 -3.09 8.44
N THR A 16 -6.89 -4.11 8.47
CA THR A 16 -5.51 -3.98 8.98
C THR A 16 -4.57 -4.71 8.05
N VAL A 17 -3.47 -4.08 7.66
CA VAL A 17 -2.40 -4.76 6.95
C VAL A 17 -1.73 -5.73 7.91
N GLN A 18 -1.73 -7.02 7.56
CA GLN A 18 -1.10 -8.08 8.34
C GLN A 18 0.24 -8.54 7.78
N ARG A 19 0.45 -8.35 6.47
CA ARG A 19 1.70 -8.74 5.80
C ARG A 19 2.08 -7.71 4.75
N VAL A 20 3.40 -7.51 4.60
CA VAL A 20 4.02 -6.73 3.53
C VAL A 20 5.02 -7.65 2.83
N VAL A 21 4.89 -7.78 1.52
CA VAL A 21 5.75 -8.66 0.72
C VAL A 21 6.41 -7.86 -0.38
N THR A 22 7.72 -7.97 -0.45
CA THR A 22 8.57 -7.41 -1.52
C THR A 22 9.37 -8.53 -2.18
N SER A 23 10.21 -8.20 -3.15
CA SER A 23 11.08 -9.19 -3.79
C SER A 23 12.15 -9.77 -2.86
N HIS A 24 12.40 -9.11 -1.70
CA HIS A 24 13.44 -9.49 -0.73
C HIS A 24 12.90 -9.84 0.65
N TYR A 25 11.72 -9.33 1.01
CA TYR A 25 11.18 -9.47 2.36
C TYR A 25 9.73 -9.91 2.36
N GLN A 26 9.39 -10.76 3.31
CA GLN A 26 8.02 -11.02 3.72
C GLN A 26 7.95 -10.70 5.21
N LEU A 27 7.30 -9.57 5.52
CA LEU A 27 7.16 -9.08 6.88
C LEU A 27 5.74 -9.29 7.39
N GLU A 28 5.61 -9.68 8.65
CA GLU A 28 4.37 -9.63 9.39
C GLU A 28 4.22 -8.26 10.05
N VAL A 29 2.99 -7.77 10.09
CA VAL A 29 2.65 -6.48 10.69
C VAL A 29 1.71 -6.70 11.87
N SER A 30 2.14 -6.28 13.07
CA SER A 30 1.35 -6.39 14.30
C SER A 30 0.44 -5.17 14.53
N GLY A 31 -0.47 -5.29 15.51
CA GLY A 31 -1.46 -4.28 15.85
C GLY A 31 -2.78 -4.46 15.11
N VAL A 32 -3.86 -3.88 15.64
CA VAL A 32 -5.26 -4.07 15.19
C VAL A 32 -5.91 -2.72 14.93
N GLY A 33 -6.82 -2.68 13.97
CA GLY A 33 -7.57 -1.47 13.63
C GLY A 33 -6.69 -0.37 13.04
N TYR A 34 -7.09 0.88 13.27
CA TYR A 34 -6.42 2.05 12.71
C TYR A 34 -5.45 2.74 13.68
N GLN A 35 -5.20 2.13 14.83
CA GLN A 35 -4.19 2.62 15.76
C GLN A 35 -2.79 2.41 15.17
N PRO A 36 -1.90 3.44 15.18
CA PRO A 36 -0.56 3.32 14.63
C PRO A 36 0.42 2.56 15.54
N GLN A 37 -0.12 1.78 16.49
CA GLN A 37 0.66 0.93 17.39
C GLN A 37 0.91 -0.42 16.75
N GLY A 38 2.09 -0.99 17.01
CA GLY A 38 2.55 -2.24 16.45
C GLY A 38 3.91 -2.06 15.78
N GLY A 39 4.37 -3.10 15.10
CA GLY A 39 5.67 -3.12 14.45
C GLY A 39 5.72 -4.18 13.36
N PHE A 40 6.92 -4.45 12.92
CA PHE A 40 7.21 -5.40 11.86
C PHE A 40 8.00 -6.56 12.44
N SER A 41 7.77 -7.77 11.92
CA SER A 41 8.59 -8.94 12.22
C SER A 41 8.93 -9.72 10.95
N HIS A 42 10.07 -10.38 10.97
CA HIS A 42 10.53 -11.28 9.94
C HIS A 42 10.95 -12.60 10.59
N ASN A 43 10.37 -13.71 10.18
CA ASN A 43 10.63 -15.03 10.78
C ASN A 43 10.48 -15.05 12.33
N ASN A 44 9.40 -14.42 12.84
CA ASN A 44 9.10 -14.26 14.26
C ASN A 44 10.13 -13.46 15.07
N GLN A 45 11.01 -12.71 14.42
CA GLN A 45 11.92 -11.79 15.07
C GLN A 45 11.53 -10.35 14.75
N GLU A 46 11.67 -9.46 15.71
CA GLU A 46 11.42 -8.03 15.49
C GLU A 46 12.27 -7.51 14.33
N PHE A 47 11.64 -6.79 13.41
CA PHE A 47 12.28 -6.20 12.24
C PHE A 47 12.19 -4.68 12.31
N LEU A 48 13.33 -4.05 12.52
CA LEU A 48 13.42 -2.59 12.57
C LEU A 48 13.57 -2.03 11.16
N LEU A 49 12.57 -1.27 10.72
CA LEU A 49 12.65 -0.53 9.46
C LEU A 49 13.63 0.64 9.60
N ASP A 50 14.69 0.63 8.80
CA ASP A 50 15.59 1.77 8.64
C ASP A 50 15.65 2.15 7.16
N PHE A 51 14.92 3.17 6.77
CA PHE A 51 14.81 3.62 5.37
C PHE A 51 16.06 4.35 4.85
N ARG A 52 17.10 4.53 5.68
CA ARG A 52 18.42 4.98 5.24
C ARG A 52 19.22 3.83 4.59
N LEU A 53 18.83 2.58 4.85
CA LEU A 53 19.44 1.41 4.26
C LEU A 53 18.86 1.13 2.87
N ASP A 54 19.70 0.95 1.88
CA ASP A 54 19.27 0.59 0.52
C ASP A 54 18.52 -0.75 0.49
N ALA A 55 18.85 -1.67 1.39
CA ALA A 55 18.14 -2.94 1.54
C ALA A 55 16.65 -2.77 1.89
N HIS A 56 16.25 -1.67 2.54
CA HIS A 56 14.85 -1.39 2.90
C HIS A 56 14.15 -0.45 1.90
N ARG A 57 14.81 -0.09 0.81
CA ARG A 57 14.28 0.85 -0.20
C ARG A 57 12.96 0.37 -0.80
N GLU A 58 12.88 -0.90 -1.18
CA GLU A 58 11.68 -1.49 -1.76
C GLU A 58 10.49 -1.46 -0.78
N LEU A 59 10.74 -1.71 0.51
CA LEU A 59 9.72 -1.58 1.58
C LEU A 59 9.25 -0.14 1.72
N TYR A 60 10.17 0.82 1.73
CA TYR A 60 9.84 2.24 1.78
C TYR A 60 8.96 2.65 0.60
N ASP A 61 9.37 2.32 -0.62
CA ASP A 61 8.65 2.69 -1.84
C ASP A 61 7.26 2.05 -1.90
N LEU A 62 7.11 0.81 -1.42
CA LEU A 62 5.83 0.12 -1.32
C LEU A 62 4.91 0.84 -0.31
N ILE A 63 5.37 1.07 0.91
CA ILE A 63 4.57 1.68 1.98
C ILE A 63 4.20 3.13 1.60
N ARG A 64 5.15 3.88 1.07
CA ARG A 64 4.96 5.25 0.58
C ARG A 64 3.94 5.31 -0.55
N THR A 65 4.01 4.39 -1.51
CA THR A 65 3.05 4.31 -2.62
C THR A 65 1.63 4.03 -2.10
N GLY A 66 1.48 3.11 -1.13
CA GLY A 66 0.20 2.84 -0.48
C GLY A 66 -0.39 4.04 0.24
N LEU A 67 0.46 4.87 0.85
CA LEU A 67 0.07 6.12 1.50
C LEU A 67 -0.36 7.20 0.50
N LEU A 68 0.42 7.41 -0.57
CA LEU A 68 0.23 8.52 -1.51
C LEU A 68 -0.85 8.24 -2.56
N CYS A 69 -0.98 6.99 -3.02
CA CYS A 69 -2.07 6.54 -3.89
C CYS A 69 -3.32 6.21 -3.05
N ASN A 70 -3.95 7.24 -2.46
CA ASN A 70 -4.94 7.08 -1.40
C ASN A 70 -5.83 8.33 -1.33
N ASP A 71 -7.15 8.17 -1.16
CA ASP A 71 -8.11 9.27 -1.04
C ASP A 71 -8.74 9.34 0.34
N SER A 72 -8.48 8.37 1.20
CA SER A 72 -8.99 8.32 2.57
C SER A 72 -8.16 9.19 3.52
N GLN A 73 -8.74 9.51 4.67
CA GLN A 73 -8.10 10.25 5.74
C GLN A 73 -8.24 9.51 7.06
N LEU A 74 -7.18 9.52 7.85
CA LEU A 74 -7.23 9.06 9.23
C LEU A 74 -7.56 10.24 10.15
N ARG A 75 -8.59 10.07 10.98
CA ARG A 75 -9.02 11.04 11.98
C ARG A 75 -8.82 10.46 13.36
N GLN A 76 -8.50 11.32 14.30
CA GLN A 76 -8.40 10.97 15.71
C GLN A 76 -9.48 11.69 16.51
N LEU A 77 -10.20 10.94 17.33
CA LEU A 77 -11.19 11.48 18.27
C LEU A 77 -10.89 10.89 19.65
N GLY A 78 -10.29 11.68 20.53
CA GLY A 78 -9.74 11.20 21.80
C GLY A 78 -8.62 10.20 21.55
N ASP A 79 -8.76 9.00 22.13
CA ASP A 79 -7.79 7.90 21.96
C ASP A 79 -8.11 7.00 20.76
N ASP A 80 -9.25 7.19 20.11
CA ASP A 80 -9.67 6.36 18.98
C ASP A 80 -9.28 6.97 17.64
N CYS A 81 -8.86 6.09 16.72
CA CYS A 81 -8.61 6.43 15.33
C CYS A 81 -9.69 5.82 14.44
N PHE A 82 -10.21 6.60 13.50
CA PHE A 82 -11.18 6.14 12.51
C PHE A 82 -10.82 6.67 11.12
N VAL A 83 -11.37 6.01 10.10
CA VAL A 83 -11.11 6.34 8.70
C VAL A 83 -12.32 7.03 8.08
N GLU A 84 -12.08 8.17 7.45
CA GLU A 84 -13.00 8.77 6.49
C GLU A 84 -12.61 8.31 5.09
N GLY A 85 -13.41 7.42 4.48
CA GLY A 85 -13.15 6.84 3.17
C GLY A 85 -13.17 5.31 3.16
N ASP A 86 -12.41 4.71 2.26
CA ASP A 86 -12.34 3.25 2.09
C ASP A 86 -11.50 2.60 3.21
N PRO A 87 -12.03 1.55 3.88
CA PRO A 87 -11.31 0.85 4.96
C PRO A 87 -9.95 0.27 4.53
N THR A 88 -9.82 -0.18 3.29
CA THR A 88 -8.54 -0.71 2.77
C THR A 88 -7.50 0.41 2.66
N GLU A 89 -7.93 1.57 2.24
CA GLU A 89 -7.08 2.77 2.17
C GLU A 89 -6.64 3.23 3.56
N GLY A 90 -7.55 3.23 4.52
CA GLY A 90 -7.22 3.53 5.92
C GLY A 90 -6.17 2.58 6.49
N ALA A 91 -6.23 1.29 6.15
CA ALA A 91 -5.21 0.33 6.55
C ALA A 91 -3.81 0.67 5.99
N LEU A 92 -3.72 1.21 4.77
CA LEU A 92 -2.45 1.63 4.16
C LEU A 92 -1.88 2.88 4.83
N ILE A 93 -2.74 3.85 5.23
CA ILE A 93 -2.30 5.01 6.02
C ILE A 93 -1.74 4.55 7.37
N THR A 94 -2.46 3.64 8.04
CA THR A 94 -2.02 3.08 9.33
C THR A 94 -0.70 2.34 9.20
N LEU A 95 -0.50 1.58 8.12
CA LEU A 95 0.77 0.91 7.82
C LEU A 95 1.92 1.93 7.71
N ALA A 96 1.70 3.05 7.00
CA ALA A 96 2.71 4.09 6.86
C ALA A 96 3.07 4.74 8.21
N LEU A 97 2.09 4.97 9.07
CA LEU A 97 2.33 5.48 10.42
C LEU A 97 3.11 4.49 11.29
N LYS A 98 2.79 3.18 11.24
CA LYS A 98 3.57 2.13 11.91
C LYS A 98 5.03 2.07 11.42
N ALA A 99 5.26 2.38 10.15
CA ALA A 99 6.58 2.52 9.56
C ALA A 99 7.25 3.88 9.85
N SER A 100 6.65 4.70 10.73
CA SER A 100 7.13 6.04 11.10
C SER A 100 7.21 7.04 9.95
N LEU A 101 6.49 6.82 8.85
CA LEU A 101 6.33 7.82 7.81
C LEU A 101 5.42 8.95 8.30
N LYS A 102 5.72 10.15 7.87
CA LYS A 102 4.94 11.36 8.21
C LYS A 102 4.10 11.75 6.98
N PRO A 103 2.79 11.47 6.96
CA PRO A 103 1.95 11.68 5.77
C PRO A 103 2.08 13.09 5.17
N ALA A 104 2.08 14.13 6.01
CA ALA A 104 2.21 15.51 5.55
C ALA A 104 3.52 15.75 4.77
N LEU A 105 4.65 15.24 5.28
CA LEU A 105 5.95 15.38 4.62
C LEU A 105 6.02 14.58 3.32
N GLU A 106 5.41 13.40 3.29
CA GLU A 106 5.38 12.56 2.07
C GLU A 106 4.55 13.24 0.97
N HIS A 107 3.38 13.80 1.30
CA HIS A 107 2.56 14.55 0.35
C HIS A 107 3.24 15.84 -0.14
N GLU A 108 3.95 16.56 0.73
CA GLU A 108 4.73 17.74 0.36
C GLU A 108 5.90 17.39 -0.56
N SER A 109 6.60 16.30 -0.27
CA SER A 109 7.76 15.86 -1.05
C SER A 109 7.41 15.29 -2.43
N LEU A 110 6.17 14.83 -2.62
CA LEU A 110 5.67 14.25 -3.86
C LEU A 110 4.22 14.68 -4.12
N PRO A 111 4.01 15.95 -4.55
CA PRO A 111 2.68 16.49 -4.77
C PRO A 111 1.91 15.72 -5.84
N ARG A 112 0.65 15.41 -5.58
CA ARG A 112 -0.28 14.81 -6.54
C ARG A 112 -0.73 15.86 -7.54
N ILE A 113 -0.68 15.53 -8.83
CA ILE A 113 -1.10 16.40 -9.93
C ILE A 113 -2.30 15.85 -10.71
N ASP A 114 -2.53 14.52 -10.66
CA ASP A 114 -3.66 13.90 -11.35
C ASP A 114 -4.05 12.57 -10.68
N THR A 115 -5.26 12.06 -11.00
CA THR A 115 -5.80 10.83 -10.42
C THR A 115 -6.69 10.09 -11.39
N ILE A 116 -6.49 8.78 -11.48
CA ILE A 116 -7.45 7.81 -12.00
C ILE A 116 -8.10 7.14 -10.79
N PRO A 117 -9.37 7.45 -10.46
CA PRO A 117 -10.03 6.89 -9.29
C PRO A 117 -10.24 5.38 -9.45
N PHE A 118 -10.49 4.70 -8.32
CA PHE A 118 -10.80 3.28 -8.35
C PHE A 118 -12.16 3.04 -9.03
N GLU A 119 -12.16 2.17 -10.03
CA GLU A 119 -13.37 1.65 -10.65
C GLU A 119 -13.34 0.12 -10.67
N SER A 120 -14.48 -0.49 -10.34
CA SER A 120 -14.59 -1.97 -10.26
C SER A 120 -14.28 -2.67 -11.59
N GLN A 121 -14.56 -2.03 -12.72
CA GLN A 121 -14.22 -2.58 -14.03
C GLN A 121 -12.72 -2.55 -14.33
N HIS A 122 -11.99 -1.53 -13.85
CA HIS A 122 -10.55 -1.39 -14.03
C HIS A 122 -9.76 -2.12 -12.95
N ARG A 123 -10.32 -2.25 -11.76
CA ARG A 123 -9.75 -2.93 -10.58
C ARG A 123 -8.42 -2.36 -10.10
N PHE A 124 -8.15 -1.09 -10.38
CA PHE A 124 -7.02 -0.34 -9.85
C PHE A 124 -7.36 1.14 -9.70
N MET A 125 -6.57 1.80 -8.88
CA MET A 125 -6.47 3.26 -8.75
C MET A 125 -5.05 3.66 -9.12
N ALA A 126 -4.89 4.84 -9.72
CA ALA A 126 -3.58 5.43 -9.97
C ALA A 126 -3.58 6.91 -9.63
N THR A 127 -2.46 7.40 -9.11
CA THR A 127 -2.22 8.83 -8.86
C THR A 127 -0.93 9.25 -9.54
N LEU A 128 -0.93 10.41 -10.17
CA LEU A 128 0.24 11.00 -10.80
C LEU A 128 0.83 12.05 -9.87
N HIS A 129 2.14 11.98 -9.68
CA HIS A 129 2.86 12.86 -8.78
C HIS A 129 4.04 13.51 -9.47
N GLN A 130 4.34 14.76 -9.09
CA GLN A 130 5.47 15.51 -9.63
C GLN A 130 6.70 15.31 -8.73
N MET A 131 7.80 14.87 -9.33
CA MET A 131 9.10 14.79 -8.65
C MET A 131 9.84 16.12 -8.72
N HIS A 132 10.69 16.41 -7.75
CA HIS A 132 11.55 17.61 -7.74
C HIS A 132 12.47 17.72 -8.96
N THR A 133 12.74 16.60 -9.63
CA THR A 133 13.55 16.54 -10.87
C THR A 133 12.78 17.02 -12.11
N GLY A 134 11.50 17.40 -12.00
CA GLY A 134 10.63 17.75 -13.13
C GLY A 134 10.05 16.56 -13.87
N THR A 135 10.42 15.32 -13.50
CA THR A 135 9.77 14.10 -14.00
C THR A 135 8.53 13.78 -13.18
N CYS A 136 7.64 12.96 -13.73
CA CYS A 136 6.46 12.49 -13.01
C CYS A 136 6.57 11.00 -12.68
N ILE A 137 5.86 10.58 -11.65
CA ILE A 137 5.73 9.19 -11.25
C ILE A 137 4.25 8.87 -11.06
N ALA A 138 3.78 7.81 -11.70
CA ALA A 138 2.48 7.24 -11.46
C ALA A 138 2.60 6.17 -10.37
N LEU A 139 1.83 6.33 -9.31
CA LEU A 139 1.70 5.39 -8.21
C LEU A 139 0.39 4.64 -8.41
N ILE A 140 0.43 3.31 -8.33
CA ILE A 140 -0.70 2.46 -8.74
C ILE A 140 -0.94 1.43 -7.65
N LYS A 141 -2.21 1.19 -7.28
CA LYS A 141 -2.63 0.10 -6.40
C LYS A 141 -3.88 -0.58 -6.96
N GLY A 142 -4.02 -1.87 -6.73
CA GLY A 142 -5.21 -2.59 -7.21
C GLY A 142 -5.17 -4.09 -7.02
N ALA A 143 -6.10 -4.75 -7.70
CA ALA A 143 -6.18 -6.20 -7.70
C ALA A 143 -4.87 -6.80 -8.23
N PRO A 144 -4.28 -7.79 -7.52
CA PRO A 144 -2.93 -8.25 -7.80
C PRO A 144 -2.76 -8.81 -9.22
N GLU A 145 -3.73 -9.56 -9.73
CA GLU A 145 -3.69 -10.08 -11.09
C GLU A 145 -3.73 -8.97 -12.16
N LYS A 146 -4.43 -7.87 -11.87
CA LYS A 146 -4.48 -6.71 -12.77
C LYS A 146 -3.16 -5.97 -12.78
N ILE A 147 -2.59 -5.70 -11.60
CA ILE A 147 -1.31 -5.01 -11.47
C ILE A 147 -0.19 -5.84 -12.12
N LEU A 148 -0.12 -7.15 -11.83
CA LEU A 148 0.89 -8.04 -12.43
C LEU A 148 0.82 -8.03 -13.97
N SER A 149 -0.38 -7.99 -14.55
CA SER A 149 -0.54 -7.95 -16.03
C SER A 149 0.00 -6.65 -16.66
N MET A 150 0.16 -5.59 -15.87
CA MET A 150 0.68 -4.29 -16.31
C MET A 150 2.18 -4.13 -16.03
N CYS A 151 2.78 -5.00 -15.21
CA CYS A 151 4.17 -4.92 -14.81
C CYS A 151 5.08 -5.79 -15.69
N SER A 152 6.27 -5.29 -15.97
CA SER A 152 7.35 -6.03 -16.64
C SER A 152 8.58 -6.21 -15.75
N ARG A 153 8.62 -5.54 -14.60
CA ARG A 153 9.75 -5.50 -13.68
C ARG A 153 9.28 -5.55 -12.23
N GLU A 154 10.18 -5.96 -11.33
CA GLU A 154 10.01 -5.97 -9.88
C GLU A 154 11.22 -5.32 -9.21
N GLY A 155 11.04 -4.74 -8.01
CA GLY A 155 12.06 -4.06 -7.25
C GLY A 155 11.63 -2.68 -6.77
N ASP A 156 12.61 -1.85 -6.38
CA ASP A 156 12.38 -0.47 -5.96
C ASP A 156 12.29 0.52 -7.14
N TRP A 157 12.06 1.80 -6.86
CA TRP A 157 11.91 2.84 -7.89
C TRP A 157 13.17 3.07 -8.73
N TYR A 158 14.33 2.63 -8.29
CA TYR A 158 15.62 2.87 -8.94
C TYR A 158 16.29 1.57 -9.37
N ASN A 159 16.21 0.52 -8.55
CA ASN A 159 16.82 -0.78 -8.79
C ASN A 159 15.72 -1.82 -9.02
N HIS A 160 15.62 -2.32 -10.23
CA HIS A 160 14.58 -3.27 -10.62
C HIS A 160 15.14 -4.31 -11.59
N ARG A 161 14.57 -5.51 -11.54
CA ARG A 161 14.89 -6.66 -12.39
C ARG A 161 13.65 -7.11 -13.18
N PRO A 162 13.79 -7.98 -14.17
CA PRO A 162 12.63 -8.57 -14.84
C PRO A 162 11.67 -9.24 -13.84
N LEU A 163 10.36 -9.06 -14.05
CA LEU A 163 9.33 -9.63 -13.20
C LEU A 163 9.35 -11.16 -13.25
N ILE A 164 9.39 -11.81 -12.09
CA ILE A 164 9.22 -13.25 -11.94
C ILE A 164 7.73 -13.53 -11.65
N ALA A 165 6.90 -13.44 -12.69
CA ALA A 165 5.44 -13.48 -12.55
C ALA A 165 4.94 -14.74 -11.82
N HIS A 166 5.54 -15.91 -12.06
CA HIS A 166 5.15 -17.16 -11.41
C HIS A 166 5.34 -17.12 -9.88
N HIS A 167 6.45 -16.53 -9.41
CA HIS A 167 6.71 -16.34 -7.99
C HIS A 167 5.60 -15.49 -7.33
N TRP A 168 5.24 -14.36 -7.95
CA TRP A 168 4.18 -13.50 -7.43
C TRP A 168 2.81 -14.17 -7.47
N GLN A 169 2.50 -14.94 -8.51
CA GLN A 169 1.25 -15.70 -8.58
C GLN A 169 1.13 -16.72 -7.44
N GLN A 170 2.20 -17.44 -7.12
CA GLN A 170 2.24 -18.35 -5.98
C GLN A 170 2.06 -17.61 -4.64
N THR A 171 2.81 -16.53 -4.43
CA THR A 171 2.70 -15.71 -3.21
C THR A 171 1.28 -15.16 -3.00
N ILE A 172 0.65 -14.64 -4.06
CA ILE A 172 -0.74 -14.15 -4.01
C ILE A 172 -1.69 -15.29 -3.63
N GLN A 173 -1.53 -16.47 -4.22
CA GLN A 173 -2.35 -17.63 -3.92
C GLN A 173 -2.21 -18.08 -2.46
N GLU A 174 -0.99 -18.16 -1.93
CA GLU A 174 -0.72 -18.51 -0.54
C GLU A 174 -1.37 -17.52 0.45
N LEU A 175 -1.25 -16.22 0.20
CA LEU A 175 -1.88 -15.17 1.00
C LEU A 175 -3.41 -15.27 0.94
N ALA A 176 -3.98 -15.48 -0.24
CA ALA A 176 -5.43 -15.62 -0.42
C ALA A 176 -5.97 -16.89 0.28
N MET A 177 -5.25 -18.01 0.22
CA MET A 177 -5.62 -19.25 0.92
C MET A 177 -5.62 -19.09 2.45
N SER A 178 -4.83 -18.17 3.00
CA SER A 178 -4.88 -17.82 4.43
C SER A 178 -6.01 -16.84 4.78
N GLY A 179 -6.93 -16.57 3.85
CA GLY A 179 -8.10 -15.70 4.05
C GLY A 179 -7.78 -14.21 3.98
N GLN A 180 -6.60 -13.84 3.49
CA GLN A 180 -6.20 -12.44 3.37
C GLN A 180 -6.65 -11.83 2.04
N ARG A 181 -7.10 -10.57 2.08
CA ARG A 181 -7.30 -9.78 0.87
C ARG A 181 -5.94 -9.26 0.41
N VAL A 182 -5.53 -9.62 -0.79
CA VAL A 182 -4.26 -9.19 -1.36
C VAL A 182 -4.46 -7.92 -2.20
N LEU A 183 -3.57 -6.95 -2.01
CA LEU A 183 -3.48 -5.74 -2.79
C LEU A 183 -2.07 -5.65 -3.38
N ALA A 184 -1.95 -5.39 -4.68
CA ALA A 184 -0.67 -5.14 -5.29
C ALA A 184 -0.43 -3.64 -5.52
N ILE A 185 0.84 -3.26 -5.46
CA ILE A 185 1.32 -1.90 -5.63
C ILE A 185 2.38 -1.89 -6.72
N ALA A 186 2.32 -0.91 -7.60
CA ALA A 186 3.29 -0.70 -8.67
C ALA A 186 3.56 0.79 -8.89
N VAL A 187 4.65 1.07 -9.59
CA VAL A 187 5.03 2.43 -9.96
C VAL A 187 5.48 2.49 -11.42
N LYS A 188 5.29 3.65 -12.04
CA LYS A 188 5.79 3.93 -13.38
C LYS A 188 6.32 5.37 -13.45
N LYS A 189 7.61 5.52 -13.73
CA LYS A 189 8.17 6.84 -14.08
C LYS A 189 7.69 7.24 -15.48
N THR A 190 7.28 8.48 -15.63
CA THR A 190 6.81 9.04 -16.91
C THR A 190 7.35 10.45 -17.10
N ASN A 191 7.47 10.88 -18.32
CA ASN A 191 7.82 12.27 -18.63
C ASN A 191 6.55 13.12 -18.56
N ALA A 192 6.68 14.37 -18.09
CA ALA A 192 5.56 15.30 -17.91
C ALA A 192 4.73 15.58 -19.20
N GLN A 193 5.20 15.16 -20.35
CA GLN A 193 4.53 15.35 -21.65
C GLN A 193 3.56 14.20 -22.03
N GLN A 194 3.37 13.18 -21.21
CA GLN A 194 2.48 12.05 -21.49
C GLN A 194 1.12 12.14 -20.78
N THR A 195 0.73 13.33 -20.34
CA THR A 195 -0.58 13.62 -19.76
C THR A 195 -1.53 14.11 -20.86
N THR A 196 -1.97 13.23 -21.74
CA THR A 196 -3.15 13.40 -22.62
C THR A 196 -3.74 12.04 -22.92
#